data_d6152af29bb1e9928ab056016ab21ab1
#
_entry.id   d6152af29bb1e9928ab056016ab21ab1
#
_cell.length_a   1.000
_cell.length_b   1.000
_cell.length_c   1.000
_cell.angle_alpha   90.00
_cell.angle_beta   90.00
_cell.angle_gamma   90.00
#
_symmetry.space_group_name_H-M   'P 1'
#
loop_
_entity.id
_entity.type
_entity.pdbx_description
1 polymer ?
#
loop_
_entity_poly.entity_id
_entity_poly.type
_entity_poly.pdbx_seq_one_letter_code
_entity_poly.pdbx_strand_id
1 'polypeptide(L)'
;PFYKVVSAGLKSEAAFRGQIVSVSDNNLTFYTLPDLLDPTYPAFPFVSGMFATTRARATAKVIDGNVTSIVIDSNGSGYLKPPEIRIHPPDSGTDATIDAVDAIAVAEVNGSKVTAINVIEGGRGYSYVPYVEIEGGPHFLRLVEEDPNEGRFFLIESNSGNQVTLLNSLNLDLDTIFKPDALVEITPAWTLGSLFGYKPPMLKLKDGNETTADRVYLGETNSTNYQAYFHDGTAWRREGALAEDASDTIVYPDEAFILAR
;
A
#
# COMPACT_ATOMS: atom_id res chain seq x y z
N PRO A 1 29.36 -0.10 10.59
CA PRO A 1 27.92 -0.13 10.37
C PRO A 1 27.20 -0.57 11.63
N PHE A 2 26.13 0.12 11.96
CA PHE A 2 25.27 -0.21 13.10
C PHE A 2 24.09 -1.02 12.58
N TYR A 3 23.92 -2.24 13.08
CA TYR A 3 22.81 -3.12 12.69
C TYR A 3 21.75 -3.15 13.78
N LYS A 4 20.49 -2.99 13.38
CA LYS A 4 19.35 -3.14 14.27
C LYS A 4 18.35 -4.11 13.65
N VAL A 5 18.08 -5.20 14.34
CA VAL A 5 16.97 -6.09 13.99
C VAL A 5 15.68 -5.44 14.50
N VAL A 6 14.72 -5.27 13.62
CA VAL A 6 13.40 -4.74 13.94
C VAL A 6 12.38 -5.83 13.62
N SER A 7 11.67 -6.26 14.65
CA SER A 7 10.47 -7.07 14.54
C SER A 7 9.32 -6.24 15.10
N ALA A 8 8.42 -5.81 14.26
CA ALA A 8 7.25 -5.07 14.68
C ALA A 8 6.03 -5.73 14.02
N GLY A 9 4.99 -5.95 14.78
CA GLY A 9 3.69 -6.27 14.22
C GLY A 9 3.21 -5.08 13.40
N LEU A 10 3.52 -5.08 12.11
CA LEU A 10 3.09 -4.04 11.17
C LEU A 10 1.59 -4.17 10.96
N LYS A 11 0.80 -3.30 11.57
CA LYS A 11 -0.65 -3.26 11.43
C LYS A 11 -1.07 -1.95 10.77
N SER A 12 -1.78 -2.07 9.63
CA SER A 12 -2.51 -0.96 9.00
C SER A 12 -3.96 -0.97 9.48
N GLU A 13 -4.65 0.15 9.31
CA GLU A 13 -6.10 0.19 9.45
C GLU A 13 -6.75 -0.75 8.44
N ALA A 14 -7.79 -1.47 8.87
CA ALA A 14 -8.47 -2.41 8.00
C ALA A 14 -9.25 -1.67 6.92
N ALA A 15 -8.99 -2.00 5.66
CA ALA A 15 -9.79 -1.54 4.53
C ALA A 15 -11.16 -2.23 4.48
N PHE A 16 -11.25 -3.44 5.05
CA PHE A 16 -12.49 -4.20 5.16
C PHE A 16 -12.42 -5.16 6.35
N ARG A 17 -13.58 -5.42 6.96
CA ARG A 17 -13.77 -6.47 7.97
C ARG A 17 -15.09 -7.17 7.71
N GLY A 18 -15.10 -8.49 7.65
CA GLY A 18 -16.30 -9.25 7.37
C GLY A 18 -16.13 -10.74 7.55
N GLN A 19 -17.23 -11.47 7.34
CA GLN A 19 -17.29 -12.92 7.49
C GLN A 19 -17.28 -13.63 6.14
N ILE A 20 -16.69 -14.82 6.12
CA ILE A 20 -16.59 -15.71 4.96
C ILE A 20 -17.84 -16.56 4.88
N VAL A 21 -18.46 -16.65 3.68
CA VAL A 21 -19.57 -17.58 3.40
C VAL A 21 -19.03 -18.96 3.08
N SER A 22 -18.02 -19.01 2.21
CA SER A 22 -17.45 -20.28 1.72
C SER A 22 -16.03 -20.09 1.22
N VAL A 23 -15.30 -21.18 1.19
CA VAL A 23 -13.97 -21.30 0.61
C VAL A 23 -14.05 -22.33 -0.52
N SER A 24 -13.35 -22.11 -1.60
CA SER A 24 -13.19 -23.08 -2.69
C SER A 24 -11.83 -22.84 -3.35
N ASP A 25 -10.94 -23.80 -3.25
CA ASP A 25 -9.54 -23.67 -3.67
C ASP A 25 -8.89 -22.44 -3.01
N ASN A 26 -8.49 -21.46 -3.83
CA ASN A 26 -7.88 -20.21 -3.34
C ASN A 26 -8.89 -19.06 -3.22
N ASN A 27 -10.18 -19.32 -3.42
CA ASN A 27 -11.22 -18.29 -3.44
C ASN A 27 -12.03 -18.30 -2.15
N LEU A 28 -12.13 -17.13 -1.53
CA LEU A 28 -13.00 -16.86 -0.40
C LEU A 28 -14.19 -16.03 -0.86
N THR A 29 -15.40 -16.47 -0.55
CA THR A 29 -16.66 -15.76 -0.85
C THR A 29 -17.18 -15.11 0.43
N PHE A 30 -17.62 -13.86 0.34
CA PHE A 30 -18.13 -13.06 1.44
C PHE A 30 -19.64 -12.85 1.33
N TYR A 31 -20.29 -12.60 2.46
CA TYR A 31 -21.68 -12.20 2.48
C TYR A 31 -21.88 -10.92 1.66
N THR A 32 -22.98 -10.89 0.90
CA THR A 32 -23.41 -9.70 0.17
C THR A 32 -24.46 -8.94 0.98
N LEU A 33 -24.51 -7.65 0.82
CA LEU A 33 -25.42 -6.77 1.58
C LEU A 33 -26.91 -6.85 1.27
N PRO A 34 -27.42 -7.46 0.16
CA PRO A 34 -28.85 -7.77 0.04
C PRO A 34 -29.39 -8.62 1.19
N ASP A 35 -28.52 -9.38 1.86
CA ASP A 35 -28.90 -10.16 3.04
C ASP A 35 -29.05 -9.34 4.33
N LEU A 36 -28.62 -8.05 4.32
CA LEU A 36 -28.59 -7.18 5.50
C LEU A 36 -29.56 -5.98 5.44
N LEU A 37 -30.55 -5.97 4.54
CA LEU A 37 -31.68 -5.04 4.51
C LEU A 37 -31.39 -3.53 4.40
N ASP A 38 -30.17 -3.10 4.01
CA ASP A 38 -29.88 -1.70 3.78
C ASP A 38 -29.66 -1.39 2.29
N PRO A 39 -30.63 -0.79 1.60
CA PRO A 39 -30.52 -0.49 0.16
C PRO A 39 -29.52 0.62 -0.18
N THR A 40 -28.90 1.26 0.82
CA THR A 40 -27.91 2.34 0.61
C THR A 40 -26.49 1.81 0.44
N TYR A 41 -26.23 0.54 0.75
CA TYR A 41 -24.92 -0.09 0.56
C TYR A 41 -24.81 -0.74 -0.82
N PRO A 42 -23.62 -0.73 -1.45
CA PRO A 42 -23.43 -1.39 -2.72
C PRO A 42 -23.70 -2.89 -2.62
N ALA A 43 -24.32 -3.47 -3.66
CA ALA A 43 -24.69 -4.89 -3.70
C ALA A 43 -23.51 -5.85 -3.49
N PHE A 44 -22.28 -5.37 -3.68
CA PHE A 44 -21.05 -6.12 -3.48
C PHE A 44 -20.11 -5.35 -2.54
N PRO A 45 -19.45 -6.04 -1.58
CA PRO A 45 -18.57 -5.39 -0.63
C PRO A 45 -17.30 -4.81 -1.26
N PHE A 46 -16.92 -5.27 -2.46
CA PHE A 46 -15.68 -4.86 -3.10
C PHE A 46 -15.88 -4.33 -4.51
N VAL A 47 -15.04 -3.38 -4.90
CA VAL A 47 -14.80 -3.07 -6.31
C VAL A 47 -13.80 -4.08 -6.86
N SER A 48 -14.08 -4.69 -8.02
CA SER A 48 -13.16 -5.65 -8.64
C SER A 48 -11.76 -5.07 -8.79
N GLY A 49 -10.74 -5.86 -8.44
CA GLY A 49 -9.34 -5.45 -8.49
C GLY A 49 -8.88 -4.49 -7.39
N MET A 50 -9.73 -4.09 -6.47
CA MET A 50 -9.44 -3.09 -5.43
C MET A 50 -8.25 -3.47 -4.54
N PHE A 51 -8.09 -4.74 -4.22
CA PHE A 51 -7.10 -5.24 -3.26
C PHE A 51 -5.83 -5.82 -3.89
N ALA A 52 -5.73 -5.84 -5.22
CA ALA A 52 -4.62 -6.43 -5.95
C ALA A 52 -4.01 -5.45 -6.97
N THR A 53 -4.04 -4.16 -6.67
CA THR A 53 -3.45 -3.14 -7.52
C THR A 53 -1.94 -3.06 -7.33
N THR A 54 -1.20 -2.76 -8.40
CA THR A 54 0.13 -2.16 -8.25
C THR A 54 -0.07 -0.67 -8.06
N ARG A 55 0.49 -0.10 -7.01
CA ARG A 55 0.25 1.29 -6.65
C ARG A 55 0.75 2.26 -7.72
N ALA A 56 -0.12 3.19 -8.15
CA ALA A 56 0.29 4.34 -8.92
C ALA A 56 1.09 5.31 -8.03
N ARG A 57 2.04 6.05 -8.62
CA ARG A 57 2.85 7.05 -7.91
C ARG A 57 2.93 8.33 -8.71
N ALA A 58 2.95 9.45 -8.01
CA ALA A 58 3.01 10.75 -8.62
C ALA A 58 3.75 11.76 -7.74
N THR A 59 4.27 12.79 -8.36
CA THR A 59 4.98 13.89 -7.70
C THR A 59 4.26 15.21 -7.99
N ALA A 60 3.94 15.96 -6.93
CA ALA A 60 3.38 17.29 -7.06
C ALA A 60 4.45 18.31 -7.50
N LYS A 61 4.02 19.35 -8.21
CA LYS A 61 4.81 20.56 -8.44
C LYS A 61 4.22 21.70 -7.65
N VAL A 62 5.05 22.40 -6.90
CA VAL A 62 4.67 23.57 -6.10
C VAL A 62 5.30 24.82 -6.69
N ILE A 63 4.49 25.85 -6.89
CA ILE A 63 4.92 27.19 -7.30
C ILE A 63 4.22 28.19 -6.39
N ASP A 64 4.97 29.11 -5.80
CA ASP A 64 4.46 30.15 -4.90
C ASP A 64 3.54 29.61 -3.79
N GLY A 65 3.91 28.46 -3.21
CA GLY A 65 3.17 27.82 -2.11
C GLY A 65 1.89 27.09 -2.52
N ASN A 66 1.63 26.91 -3.82
CA ASN A 66 0.45 26.20 -4.33
C ASN A 66 0.86 24.98 -5.15
N VAL A 67 0.10 23.88 -5.07
CA VAL A 67 0.25 22.74 -5.95
C VAL A 67 -0.34 23.09 -7.32
N THR A 68 0.50 23.19 -8.34
CA THR A 68 0.08 23.64 -9.68
C THR A 68 -0.17 22.50 -10.65
N SER A 69 0.49 21.37 -10.45
CA SER A 69 0.30 20.15 -11.25
C SER A 69 0.81 18.93 -10.50
N ILE A 70 0.37 17.75 -10.94
CA ILE A 70 0.84 16.45 -10.44
C ILE A 70 1.30 15.63 -11.64
N VAL A 71 2.55 15.16 -11.58
CA VAL A 71 3.17 14.35 -12.63
C VAL A 71 3.18 12.90 -12.19
N ILE A 72 2.68 11.99 -13.03
CA ILE A 72 2.67 10.56 -12.76
C ILE A 72 4.09 10.01 -12.94
N ASP A 73 4.63 9.38 -11.90
CA ASP A 73 5.91 8.67 -11.90
C ASP A 73 5.74 7.21 -12.31
N SER A 74 4.62 6.59 -11.90
CA SER A 74 4.19 5.23 -12.25
C SER A 74 2.67 5.18 -12.36
N ASN A 75 2.17 4.63 -13.44
CA ASN A 75 0.72 4.51 -13.69
C ASN A 75 0.02 3.47 -12.78
N GLY A 76 0.79 2.57 -12.16
CA GLY A 76 0.23 1.42 -11.47
C GLY A 76 -0.56 0.49 -12.41
N SER A 77 -1.31 -0.43 -11.84
CA SER A 77 -2.19 -1.34 -12.59
C SER A 77 -3.31 -1.88 -11.70
N GLY A 78 -4.35 -2.45 -12.32
CA GLY A 78 -5.49 -3.02 -11.60
C GLY A 78 -6.58 -2.03 -11.20
N TYR A 79 -6.45 -0.75 -11.53
CA TYR A 79 -7.46 0.27 -11.25
C TYR A 79 -8.67 0.13 -12.17
N LEU A 80 -9.84 -0.16 -11.61
CA LEU A 80 -11.10 -0.25 -12.35
C LEU A 80 -11.99 0.98 -12.15
N LYS A 81 -11.66 1.83 -11.20
CA LYS A 81 -12.24 3.16 -10.97
C LYS A 81 -11.09 4.13 -10.62
N PRO A 82 -11.31 5.45 -10.76
CA PRO A 82 -10.36 6.43 -10.25
C PRO A 82 -10.10 6.23 -8.75
N PRO A 83 -8.81 6.09 -8.33
CA PRO A 83 -8.45 6.01 -6.93
C PRO A 83 -8.64 7.37 -6.23
N GLU A 84 -8.83 7.33 -4.92
CA GLU A 84 -8.75 8.54 -4.09
C GLU A 84 -7.32 9.09 -4.13
N ILE A 85 -7.20 10.41 -4.26
CA ILE A 85 -5.94 11.14 -4.20
C ILE A 85 -5.92 11.97 -2.93
N ARG A 86 -4.96 11.71 -2.07
CA ARG A 86 -4.72 12.53 -0.88
C ARG A 86 -3.39 13.26 -1.05
N ILE A 87 -3.44 14.58 -1.06
CA ILE A 87 -2.25 15.43 -1.02
C ILE A 87 -2.01 15.77 0.45
N HIS A 88 -0.85 15.41 0.99
CA HIS A 88 -0.55 15.67 2.40
C HIS A 88 -0.62 17.18 2.66
N PRO A 89 -1.16 17.58 3.84
CA PRO A 89 -1.41 18.98 4.13
C PRO A 89 -0.13 19.81 4.04
N PRO A 90 -0.25 21.12 3.74
CA PRO A 90 0.88 22.00 3.72
C PRO A 90 1.52 22.05 5.10
N ASP A 91 2.86 22.12 5.12
CA ASP A 91 3.57 22.41 6.34
C ASP A 91 3.33 23.88 6.65
N SER A 92 2.53 24.16 7.65
CA SER A 92 2.19 25.52 8.06
C SER A 92 3.42 26.32 8.55
N GLY A 93 4.63 25.83 8.30
CA GLY A 93 5.90 26.51 8.57
C GLY A 93 5.89 27.27 9.91
N THR A 94 6.97 27.91 10.26
CA THR A 94 7.02 28.79 11.44
C THR A 94 6.27 30.12 11.25
N ASP A 95 5.64 30.34 10.09
CA ASP A 95 4.87 31.56 9.79
C ASP A 95 3.37 31.33 10.04
N ALA A 96 2.94 31.61 11.28
CA ALA A 96 1.54 31.55 11.70
C ALA A 96 0.59 32.53 10.95
N THR A 97 1.09 33.27 9.98
CA THR A 97 0.30 34.25 9.19
C THR A 97 -0.26 33.63 7.91
N ILE A 98 0.18 32.42 7.50
CA ILE A 98 -0.32 31.76 6.31
C ILE A 98 -1.46 30.82 6.71
N ASP A 99 -2.65 31.17 6.27
CA ASP A 99 -3.84 30.33 6.34
C ASP A 99 -3.66 29.15 5.38
N ALA A 100 -3.14 28.03 5.89
CA ALA A 100 -2.85 26.84 5.08
C ALA A 100 -4.16 26.21 4.59
N VAL A 101 -4.22 25.85 3.31
CA VAL A 101 -5.38 25.20 2.67
C VAL A 101 -4.89 23.97 1.88
N ASP A 102 -5.54 22.85 2.10
CA ASP A 102 -5.21 21.61 1.41
C ASP A 102 -5.47 21.71 -0.11
N ALA A 103 -4.60 21.10 -0.88
CA ALA A 103 -4.82 20.92 -2.32
C ALA A 103 -5.76 19.73 -2.56
N ILE A 104 -6.58 19.83 -3.60
CA ILE A 104 -7.54 18.81 -4.02
C ILE A 104 -7.22 18.38 -5.44
N ALA A 105 -7.15 17.08 -5.67
CA ALA A 105 -6.92 16.51 -7.00
C ALA A 105 -7.80 15.26 -7.23
N VAL A 106 -8.04 14.94 -8.49
CA VAL A 106 -8.77 13.76 -8.93
C VAL A 106 -7.98 12.98 -9.97
N ALA A 107 -8.07 11.65 -9.93
CA ALA A 107 -7.41 10.78 -10.88
C ALA A 107 -8.31 10.46 -12.08
N GLU A 108 -7.69 10.17 -13.22
CA GLU A 108 -8.31 9.55 -14.37
C GLU A 108 -7.71 8.15 -14.59
N VAL A 109 -8.57 7.19 -14.94
CA VAL A 109 -8.18 5.80 -15.20
C VAL A 109 -8.54 5.42 -16.62
N ASN A 110 -7.59 4.84 -17.34
CA ASN A 110 -7.81 4.24 -18.66
C ASN A 110 -7.00 2.94 -18.77
N GLY A 111 -7.63 1.86 -19.23
CA GLY A 111 -6.98 0.55 -19.37
C GLY A 111 -6.41 0.02 -18.06
N SER A 112 -7.14 0.19 -16.94
CA SER A 112 -6.74 -0.23 -15.59
C SER A 112 -5.48 0.46 -15.04
N LYS A 113 -5.13 1.64 -15.54
CA LYS A 113 -3.98 2.44 -15.13
C LYS A 113 -4.41 3.87 -14.83
N VAL A 114 -3.79 4.50 -13.86
CA VAL A 114 -3.93 5.96 -13.63
C VAL A 114 -3.20 6.69 -14.74
N THR A 115 -3.91 7.48 -15.54
CA THR A 115 -3.36 8.15 -16.73
C THR A 115 -3.22 9.66 -16.58
N ALA A 116 -3.97 10.25 -15.65
CA ALA A 116 -3.83 11.66 -15.29
C ALA A 116 -4.23 11.87 -13.81
N ILE A 117 -3.68 12.92 -13.21
CA ILE A 117 -4.11 13.45 -11.92
C ILE A 117 -4.28 14.96 -12.09
N ASN A 118 -5.52 15.40 -12.05
CA ASN A 118 -5.91 16.77 -12.29
C ASN A 118 -6.06 17.51 -10.96
N VAL A 119 -5.31 18.58 -10.78
CA VAL A 119 -5.45 19.47 -9.63
C VAL A 119 -6.73 20.29 -9.80
N ILE A 120 -7.67 20.15 -8.86
CA ILE A 120 -8.92 20.91 -8.83
C ILE A 120 -8.71 22.22 -8.07
N GLU A 121 -8.04 22.13 -6.91
CA GLU A 121 -7.67 23.25 -6.07
C GLU A 121 -6.21 23.09 -5.66
N GLY A 122 -5.39 24.10 -5.93
CA GLY A 122 -3.95 24.03 -5.65
C GLY A 122 -3.57 24.17 -4.18
N GLY A 123 -4.53 24.52 -3.33
CA GLY A 123 -4.26 24.81 -1.93
C GLY A 123 -3.33 26.01 -1.75
N ARG A 124 -2.76 26.19 -0.56
CA ARG A 124 -1.75 27.19 -0.25
C ARG A 124 -0.97 26.88 1.03
N GLY A 125 0.22 27.44 1.14
CA GLY A 125 1.07 27.26 2.32
C GLY A 125 2.03 26.07 2.22
N TYR A 126 2.26 25.53 1.02
CA TYR A 126 3.24 24.48 0.77
C TYR A 126 4.65 25.08 0.69
N SER A 127 5.47 24.83 1.71
CA SER A 127 6.89 25.24 1.73
C SER A 127 7.80 24.23 1.04
N TYR A 128 7.32 23.00 0.81
CA TYR A 128 8.00 21.93 0.09
C TYR A 128 7.00 21.13 -0.75
N VAL A 129 7.51 20.24 -1.60
CA VAL A 129 6.69 19.35 -2.42
C VAL A 129 5.96 18.34 -1.53
N PRO A 130 4.61 18.37 -1.44
CA PRO A 130 3.86 17.45 -0.61
C PRO A 130 3.93 16.02 -1.17
N TYR A 131 3.80 15.04 -0.28
CA TYR A 131 3.57 13.67 -0.71
C TYR A 131 2.15 13.53 -1.28
N VAL A 132 2.07 12.88 -2.44
CA VAL A 132 0.81 12.53 -3.11
C VAL A 132 0.54 11.05 -2.84
N GLU A 133 -0.40 10.77 -1.96
CA GLU A 133 -0.87 9.43 -1.67
C GLU A 133 -1.98 9.06 -2.66
N ILE A 134 -1.83 7.91 -3.31
CA ILE A 134 -2.80 7.37 -4.25
C ILE A 134 -3.34 6.06 -3.66
N GLU A 135 -4.66 5.96 -3.51
CA GLU A 135 -5.31 4.74 -3.04
C GLU A 135 -4.90 3.53 -3.90
N GLY A 136 -4.72 2.37 -3.26
CA GLY A 136 -4.38 1.12 -3.94
C GLY A 136 -3.11 0.48 -3.37
N GLY A 137 -2.57 -0.49 -4.11
CA GLY A 137 -1.44 -1.32 -3.72
C GLY A 137 -1.89 -2.70 -3.24
N PRO A 138 -0.93 -3.58 -2.90
CA PRO A 138 -1.22 -4.93 -2.43
C PRO A 138 -1.91 -4.91 -1.06
N HIS A 139 -2.73 -5.93 -0.79
CA HIS A 139 -3.43 -6.12 0.48
C HIS A 139 -3.23 -7.54 0.99
N PHE A 140 -3.28 -7.68 2.32
CA PHE A 140 -3.36 -8.96 3.00
C PHE A 140 -4.77 -9.20 3.52
N LEU A 141 -5.22 -10.44 3.43
CA LEU A 141 -6.35 -10.95 4.18
C LEU A 141 -5.82 -11.69 5.40
N ARG A 142 -6.36 -11.41 6.58
CA ARG A 142 -5.96 -11.99 7.86
C ARG A 142 -7.16 -12.55 8.61
N LEU A 143 -7.00 -13.74 9.21
CA LEU A 143 -7.96 -14.30 10.15
C LEU A 143 -7.84 -13.59 11.51
N VAL A 144 -8.97 -13.16 12.09
CA VAL A 144 -9.01 -12.33 13.31
C VAL A 144 -9.92 -12.85 14.42
N GLU A 145 -10.32 -14.10 14.37
CA GLU A 145 -11.10 -14.74 15.42
C GLU A 145 -10.25 -15.71 16.25
N GLU A 146 -10.72 -16.08 17.44
CA GLU A 146 -10.06 -17.07 18.30
C GLU A 146 -10.09 -18.46 17.66
N ASP A 147 -9.06 -18.78 16.91
CA ASP A 147 -8.83 -20.04 16.20
C ASP A 147 -7.32 -20.35 16.25
N PRO A 148 -6.88 -21.62 16.19
CA PRO A 148 -5.44 -21.94 16.07
C PRO A 148 -4.73 -21.28 14.88
N ASN A 149 -5.47 -20.80 13.91
CA ASN A 149 -4.98 -20.08 12.73
C ASN A 149 -5.10 -18.55 12.86
N GLU A 150 -5.52 -18.02 14.02
CA GLU A 150 -5.60 -16.59 14.28
C GLU A 150 -4.28 -15.88 13.92
N GLY A 151 -4.40 -14.76 13.25
CA GLY A 151 -3.26 -13.97 12.81
C GLY A 151 -2.61 -14.43 11.51
N ARG A 152 -2.94 -15.60 10.97
CA ARG A 152 -2.47 -15.99 9.64
C ARG A 152 -2.97 -15.00 8.61
N PHE A 153 -2.08 -14.63 7.71
CA PHE A 153 -2.37 -13.68 6.64
C PHE A 153 -1.94 -14.25 5.29
N PHE A 154 -2.64 -13.82 4.25
CA PHE A 154 -2.40 -14.21 2.86
C PHE A 154 -2.43 -12.98 1.98
N LEU A 155 -1.50 -12.90 1.04
CA LEU A 155 -1.54 -11.86 0.03
C LEU A 155 -2.74 -12.09 -0.89
N ILE A 156 -3.47 -11.02 -1.20
CA ILE A 156 -4.58 -11.08 -2.15
C ILE A 156 -4.00 -10.99 -3.57
N GLU A 157 -4.29 -12.00 -4.39
CA GLU A 157 -3.91 -12.06 -5.79
C GLU A 157 -4.91 -11.29 -6.67
N SER A 158 -6.21 -11.44 -6.37
CA SER A 158 -7.28 -10.75 -7.07
C SER A 158 -8.54 -10.67 -6.23
N ASN A 159 -9.46 -9.78 -6.60
CA ASN A 159 -10.80 -9.77 -6.05
C ASN A 159 -11.83 -9.34 -7.10
N SER A 160 -13.06 -9.84 -6.97
CA SER A 160 -14.19 -9.52 -7.86
C SER A 160 -15.52 -9.65 -7.11
N GLY A 161 -16.30 -8.59 -7.09
CA GLY A 161 -17.61 -8.59 -6.42
C GLY A 161 -17.49 -8.92 -4.93
N ASN A 162 -17.95 -10.11 -4.54
CA ASN A 162 -17.87 -10.60 -3.17
C ASN A 162 -16.82 -11.72 -2.98
N GLN A 163 -15.89 -11.87 -3.92
CA GLN A 163 -14.86 -12.90 -3.87
C GLN A 163 -13.46 -12.27 -3.78
N VAL A 164 -12.60 -12.96 -3.04
CA VAL A 164 -11.16 -12.68 -2.94
C VAL A 164 -10.41 -13.96 -3.28
N THR A 165 -9.44 -13.87 -4.19
CA THR A 165 -8.51 -14.95 -4.51
C THR A 165 -7.21 -14.70 -3.76
N LEU A 166 -6.74 -15.70 -3.01
CA LEU A 166 -5.50 -15.61 -2.25
C LEU A 166 -4.30 -16.18 -3.01
N LEU A 167 -3.16 -15.53 -2.88
CA LEU A 167 -1.88 -16.10 -3.31
C LEU A 167 -1.48 -17.20 -2.33
N ASN A 168 -1.64 -18.44 -2.76
CA ASN A 168 -1.38 -19.64 -1.94
C ASN A 168 -0.13 -20.38 -2.47
N SER A 169 1.02 -19.75 -2.37
CA SER A 169 2.29 -20.31 -2.87
C SER A 169 2.76 -21.60 -2.17
N LEU A 170 2.24 -21.86 -0.98
CA LEU A 170 2.55 -23.06 -0.19
C LEU A 170 1.56 -24.20 -0.44
N ASN A 171 0.56 -24.02 -1.29
CA ASN A 171 -0.51 -24.98 -1.57
C ASN A 171 -1.19 -25.51 -0.29
N LEU A 172 -1.48 -24.60 0.65
CA LEU A 172 -2.18 -24.93 1.87
C LEU A 172 -3.64 -25.27 1.57
N ASP A 173 -4.20 -26.17 2.37
CA ASP A 173 -5.64 -26.44 2.34
C ASP A 173 -6.38 -25.30 3.07
N LEU A 174 -6.88 -24.34 2.29
CA LEU A 174 -7.52 -23.14 2.83
C LEU A 174 -8.85 -23.46 3.53
N ASP A 175 -9.54 -24.55 3.17
CA ASP A 175 -10.76 -25.00 3.84
C ASP A 175 -10.50 -25.43 5.29
N THR A 176 -9.27 -25.82 5.60
CA THR A 176 -8.88 -26.15 6.98
C THR A 176 -8.52 -24.89 7.80
N ILE A 177 -8.14 -23.81 7.14
CA ILE A 177 -7.72 -22.54 7.76
C ILE A 177 -8.92 -21.62 7.94
N PHE A 178 -9.71 -21.43 6.90
CA PHE A 178 -10.87 -20.55 6.90
C PHE A 178 -12.16 -21.37 6.95
N LYS A 179 -12.95 -21.19 7.99
CA LYS A 179 -14.26 -21.81 8.14
C LYS A 179 -15.36 -20.88 7.64
N PRO A 180 -16.53 -21.41 7.25
CA PRO A 180 -17.71 -20.56 7.09
C PRO A 180 -17.96 -19.74 8.36
N ASP A 181 -18.39 -18.49 8.18
CA ASP A 181 -18.60 -17.48 9.22
C ASP A 181 -17.31 -16.96 9.89
N ALA A 182 -16.13 -17.45 9.49
CA ALA A 182 -14.85 -16.95 9.99
C ALA A 182 -14.72 -15.44 9.75
N LEU A 183 -14.32 -14.71 10.78
CA LEU A 183 -14.11 -13.27 10.72
C LEU A 183 -12.70 -12.97 10.22
N VAL A 184 -12.63 -12.15 9.18
CA VAL A 184 -11.36 -11.72 8.58
C VAL A 184 -11.28 -10.21 8.43
N GLU A 185 -10.05 -9.72 8.35
CA GLU A 185 -9.70 -8.34 7.98
C GLU A 185 -8.92 -8.32 6.69
N ILE A 186 -9.18 -7.32 5.83
CA ILE A 186 -8.33 -6.98 4.69
C ILE A 186 -7.61 -5.67 5.02
N THR A 187 -6.28 -5.72 4.99
CA THR A 187 -5.43 -4.57 5.34
C THR A 187 -4.45 -4.27 4.22
N PRO A 188 -4.13 -2.98 3.97
CA PRO A 188 -3.04 -2.63 3.06
C PRO A 188 -1.73 -3.30 3.47
N ALA A 189 -1.01 -3.85 2.51
CA ALA A 189 0.32 -4.37 2.73
C ALA A 189 1.33 -3.23 2.87
N TRP A 190 2.25 -3.37 3.82
CA TRP A 190 3.40 -2.49 3.91
C TRP A 190 4.39 -2.79 2.80
N THR A 191 4.93 -1.73 2.20
CA THR A 191 6.03 -1.81 1.23
C THR A 191 7.21 -0.99 1.71
N LEU A 192 8.38 -1.14 1.10
CA LEU A 192 9.54 -0.30 1.44
C LEU A 192 9.19 1.18 1.36
N GLY A 193 8.51 1.60 0.28
CA GLY A 193 8.11 2.98 0.09
C GLY A 193 7.09 3.46 1.12
N SER A 194 6.06 2.67 1.43
CA SER A 194 5.03 3.07 2.41
C SER A 194 5.56 3.11 3.84
N LEU A 195 6.51 2.24 4.19
CA LEU A 195 7.07 2.14 5.53
C LEU A 195 8.18 3.17 5.79
N PHE A 196 9.09 3.36 4.82
CA PHE A 196 10.29 4.19 4.98
C PHE A 196 10.26 5.49 4.18
N GLY A 197 9.27 5.69 3.32
CA GLY A 197 9.14 6.84 2.43
C GLY A 197 9.52 6.51 0.99
N TYR A 198 8.81 7.13 0.04
CA TYR A 198 9.05 6.94 -1.40
C TYR A 198 10.10 7.89 -1.95
N LYS A 199 10.21 9.09 -1.40
CA LYS A 199 11.16 10.14 -1.82
C LYS A 199 11.46 11.11 -0.67
N PRO A 200 12.59 11.82 -0.68
CA PRO A 200 12.77 12.98 0.19
C PRO A 200 11.66 14.04 -0.05
N PRO A 201 11.20 14.77 0.98
CA PRO A 201 11.66 14.75 2.37
C PRO A 201 11.01 13.65 3.24
N MET A 202 10.09 12.84 2.69
CA MET A 202 9.38 11.80 3.44
C MET A 202 10.24 10.57 3.75
N LEU A 203 11.41 10.46 3.15
CA LEU A 203 12.34 9.35 3.38
C LEU A 203 12.87 9.38 4.82
N LYS A 204 12.67 8.28 5.56
CA LYS A 204 13.06 8.13 6.96
C LYS A 204 14.49 7.61 7.15
N LEU A 205 15.13 7.18 6.06
CA LEU A 205 16.47 6.63 6.02
C LEU A 205 17.35 7.51 5.13
N LYS A 206 18.66 7.42 5.32
CA LYS A 206 19.62 8.14 4.50
C LYS A 206 19.67 7.53 3.11
N ASP A 207 19.46 8.34 2.08
CA ASP A 207 19.65 7.97 0.68
C ASP A 207 21.12 8.04 0.26
N GLY A 208 21.40 7.45 -0.90
CA GLY A 208 22.75 7.42 -1.47
C GLY A 208 22.94 6.23 -2.39
N ASN A 209 24.19 5.84 -2.62
CA ASN A 209 24.52 4.64 -3.38
C ASN A 209 24.64 3.39 -2.47
N GLU A 210 24.94 2.24 -3.06
CA GLU A 210 25.14 0.95 -2.34
C GLU A 210 26.11 0.99 -1.16
N THR A 211 26.99 1.99 -1.09
CA THR A 211 28.01 2.07 -0.03
C THR A 211 27.74 3.17 0.98
N THR A 212 26.88 4.12 0.66
CA THR A 212 26.66 5.35 1.47
C THR A 212 25.26 5.50 2.02
N ALA A 213 24.27 4.80 1.43
CA ALA A 213 22.88 4.79 1.91
C ALA A 213 22.70 3.89 3.13
N ASP A 214 21.67 4.19 3.93
CA ASP A 214 21.14 3.22 4.87
C ASP A 214 20.53 2.04 4.10
N ARG A 215 20.61 0.83 4.67
CA ARG A 215 20.11 -0.40 4.04
C ARG A 215 19.02 -1.06 4.85
N VAL A 216 18.06 -1.64 4.14
CA VAL A 216 17.04 -2.52 4.67
C VAL A 216 17.31 -3.93 4.12
N TYR A 217 17.43 -4.90 5.00
CA TYR A 217 17.58 -6.30 4.62
C TYR A 217 16.27 -7.02 4.93
N LEU A 218 15.63 -7.56 3.91
CA LEU A 218 14.44 -8.40 4.02
C LEU A 218 14.83 -9.86 3.83
N GLY A 219 14.19 -10.76 4.58
CA GLY A 219 14.36 -12.20 4.40
C GLY A 219 13.85 -12.64 3.03
N GLU A 220 14.51 -13.62 2.43
CA GLU A 220 13.99 -14.27 1.24
C GLU A 220 13.09 -15.43 1.64
N THR A 221 11.91 -15.55 1.01
CA THR A 221 10.96 -16.62 1.28
C THR A 221 11.61 -18.00 1.12
N ASN A 222 11.48 -18.85 2.14
CA ASN A 222 12.07 -20.19 2.19
C ASN A 222 13.62 -20.24 2.10
N SER A 223 14.28 -19.18 2.51
CA SER A 223 15.74 -19.06 2.51
C SER A 223 16.23 -18.52 3.85
N THR A 224 17.51 -18.77 4.15
CA THR A 224 18.21 -18.10 5.26
C THR A 224 18.92 -16.83 4.80
N ASN A 225 18.76 -16.46 3.55
CA ASN A 225 19.39 -15.30 2.95
C ASN A 225 18.55 -14.05 3.17
N TYR A 226 19.22 -12.91 3.09
CA TYR A 226 18.60 -11.60 3.14
C TYR A 226 18.93 -10.85 1.86
N GLN A 227 17.91 -10.21 1.29
CA GLN A 227 18.09 -9.30 0.16
C GLN A 227 18.23 -7.87 0.70
N ALA A 228 19.26 -7.18 0.27
CA ALA A 228 19.50 -5.79 0.64
C ALA A 228 18.78 -4.82 -0.30
N TYR A 229 18.23 -3.77 0.30
CA TYR A 229 17.57 -2.65 -0.37
C TYR A 229 18.10 -1.33 0.17
N PHE A 230 18.19 -0.31 -0.68
CA PHE A 230 18.57 1.04 -0.32
C PHE A 230 17.82 2.06 -1.19
N HIS A 231 17.76 3.32 -0.76
CA HIS A 231 17.13 4.39 -1.53
C HIS A 231 18.21 5.23 -2.21
N ASP A 232 18.12 5.42 -3.55
CA ASP A 232 19.14 6.14 -4.33
C ASP A 232 18.91 7.66 -4.44
N GLY A 233 17.92 8.19 -3.69
CA GLY A 233 17.44 9.57 -3.78
C GLY A 233 16.23 9.72 -4.70
N THR A 234 15.97 8.75 -5.58
CA THR A 234 14.84 8.75 -6.52
C THR A 234 13.85 7.61 -6.28
N ALA A 235 14.33 6.43 -5.95
CA ALA A 235 13.53 5.24 -5.69
C ALA A 235 14.29 4.24 -4.82
N TRP A 236 13.58 3.28 -4.26
CA TRP A 236 14.18 2.10 -3.65
C TRP A 236 14.81 1.21 -4.71
N ARG A 237 16.00 0.70 -4.42
CA ARG A 237 16.76 -0.21 -5.28
C ARG A 237 17.06 -1.50 -4.55
N ARG A 238 16.99 -2.60 -5.29
CA ARG A 238 17.48 -3.88 -4.83
C ARG A 238 18.97 -4.00 -5.16
N GLU A 239 19.79 -4.39 -4.20
CA GLU A 239 21.21 -4.67 -4.46
C GLU A 239 21.35 -5.78 -5.53
N GLY A 240 22.14 -5.51 -6.56
CA GLY A 240 22.27 -6.39 -7.73
C GLY A 240 21.22 -6.20 -8.84
N ALA A 241 20.20 -5.33 -8.66
CA ALA A 241 19.20 -5.03 -9.68
C ALA A 241 18.83 -3.52 -9.66
N LEU A 242 19.82 -2.67 -9.91
CA LEU A 242 19.73 -1.22 -9.72
C LEU A 242 18.80 -0.51 -10.71
N ALA A 243 18.44 -1.12 -11.83
CA ALA A 243 17.56 -0.54 -12.82
C ALA A 243 16.07 -0.62 -12.42
N GLU A 244 15.74 -1.52 -11.49
CA GLU A 244 14.37 -1.77 -11.06
C GLU A 244 14.00 -0.87 -9.89
N ASP A 245 12.76 -0.36 -9.92
CA ASP A 245 12.17 0.34 -8.78
C ASP A 245 11.60 -0.68 -7.80
N ALA A 246 12.22 -0.81 -6.65
CA ALA A 246 11.84 -1.73 -5.58
C ALA A 246 10.92 -1.09 -4.51
N SER A 247 10.39 0.11 -4.75
CA SER A 247 9.59 0.84 -3.74
C SER A 247 8.35 0.07 -3.28
N ASP A 248 7.78 -0.76 -4.15
CA ASP A 248 6.60 -1.57 -3.84
C ASP A 248 6.93 -3.00 -3.36
N THR A 249 8.21 -3.27 -3.02
CA THR A 249 8.58 -4.54 -2.37
C THR A 249 7.86 -4.67 -1.04
N ILE A 250 7.11 -5.77 -0.88
CA ILE A 250 6.29 -6.03 0.32
C ILE A 250 7.19 -6.34 1.51
N VAL A 251 6.87 -5.74 2.65
CA VAL A 251 7.45 -6.06 3.96
C VAL A 251 6.39 -6.85 4.73
N TYR A 252 6.62 -8.15 4.90
CA TYR A 252 5.63 -9.03 5.52
C TYR A 252 5.49 -8.75 7.02
N PRO A 253 4.26 -8.81 7.57
CA PRO A 253 3.97 -8.40 8.95
C PRO A 253 4.75 -9.15 10.03
N ASP A 254 5.00 -10.44 9.81
CA ASP A 254 5.65 -11.33 10.81
C ASP A 254 7.12 -11.56 10.52
N GLU A 255 7.68 -10.89 9.53
CA GLU A 255 9.10 -10.97 9.20
C GLU A 255 9.90 -9.88 9.90
N ALA A 256 11.02 -10.28 10.47
CA ALA A 256 12.00 -9.33 10.97
C ALA A 256 12.82 -8.78 9.79
N PHE A 257 13.10 -7.50 9.81
CA PHE A 257 14.04 -6.89 8.90
C PHE A 257 15.22 -6.27 9.63
N ILE A 258 16.34 -6.14 8.93
CA ILE A 258 17.57 -5.57 9.53
C ILE A 258 17.80 -4.18 8.93
N LEU A 259 18.02 -3.21 9.79
CA LEU A 259 18.47 -1.87 9.39
C LEU A 259 19.97 -1.75 9.61
N ALA A 260 20.69 -1.34 8.56
CA ALA A 260 22.12 -1.01 8.63
C ALA A 260 22.31 0.48 8.29
N ARG A 261 23.04 1.18 9.16
CA ARG A 261 23.37 2.60 9.05
C ARG A 261 24.86 2.84 9.06
#